data_b74a07be82839b91af4731309c433e0b
#
_entry.id   b74a07be82839b91af4731309c433e0b
#
_cell.length_a   1.000
_cell.length_b   1.000
_cell.length_c   1.000
_cell.angle_alpha   90.00
_cell.angle_beta   90.00
_cell.angle_gamma   90.00
#
_symmetry.space_group_name_H-M   'P 1'
#
loop_
_entity.id
_entity.type
_entity.pdbx_description
1 polymer ?
#
loop_
_entity_poly.entity_id
_entity_poly.type
_entity_poly.pdbx_seq_one_letter_code
_entity_poly.pdbx_strand_id
1 'polypeptide(L)'
;MEFSELFKKRRSCRAFKDIPVTQEQLQAITEAGQWAPSPLNQQPFQFIAITDPDVKAKVQKSGIEAKQFVADNGGPGWAKKYSMNFVGECPLIMVVVYDPENGGLGNYFDQPHGALQSTSACIQNMMLMAADLGLGSLWFTFFNPASLKQVLDIPEKLDVAGAVMIGTPAMEAKAPPRKAPKIHQNQYQ
;
A
#
# COMPACT_ATOMS: atom_id res chain seq x y z
N MET A 1 5.21 -2.88 -21.64
CA MET A 1 3.74 -2.88 -21.87
C MET A 1 3.29 -1.47 -22.21
N GLU A 2 2.23 -1.31 -23.03
CA GLU A 2 1.65 0.02 -23.22
C GLU A 2 1.08 0.55 -21.91
N PHE A 3 1.34 1.82 -21.61
CA PHE A 3 0.98 2.42 -20.33
C PHE A 3 -0.54 2.36 -20.05
N SER A 4 -1.37 2.53 -21.08
CA SER A 4 -2.82 2.42 -20.98
C SER A 4 -3.32 1.04 -20.57
N GLU A 5 -2.60 -0.03 -20.93
CA GLU A 5 -2.94 -1.41 -20.57
C GLU A 5 -2.50 -1.74 -19.14
N LEU A 6 -1.46 -1.09 -18.63
CA LEU A 6 -0.93 -1.30 -17.31
C LEU A 6 -1.98 -1.07 -16.20
N PHE A 7 -2.78 0.02 -16.32
CA PHE A 7 -3.88 0.29 -15.39
C PHE A 7 -4.94 -0.81 -15.38
N LYS A 8 -5.23 -1.38 -16.55
CA LYS A 8 -6.22 -2.44 -16.69
C LYS A 8 -5.69 -3.78 -16.18
N LYS A 9 -4.41 -4.02 -16.26
CA LYS A 9 -3.76 -5.26 -15.83
C LYS A 9 -3.51 -5.31 -14.32
N ARG A 10 -3.13 -4.20 -13.69
CA ARG A 10 -2.88 -4.16 -12.25
C ARG A 10 -4.11 -4.60 -11.44
N ARG A 11 -3.93 -5.54 -10.55
CA ARG A 11 -4.97 -6.07 -9.64
C ARG A 11 -4.46 -6.21 -8.22
N SER A 12 -5.40 -6.19 -7.27
CA SER A 12 -5.12 -6.56 -5.88
C SER A 12 -4.90 -8.06 -5.77
N CYS A 13 -3.63 -8.46 -5.69
CA CYS A 13 -3.21 -9.86 -5.57
C CYS A 13 -3.22 -10.29 -4.09
N ARG A 14 -3.78 -11.47 -3.81
CA ARG A 14 -3.84 -12.05 -2.45
C ARG A 14 -3.40 -13.52 -2.43
N ALA A 15 -2.75 -13.97 -3.48
CA ALA A 15 -2.16 -15.30 -3.55
C ALA A 15 -0.84 -15.18 -4.32
N PHE A 16 0.24 -15.55 -3.69
CA PHE A 16 1.59 -15.41 -4.21
C PHE A 16 2.27 -16.77 -4.30
N LYS A 17 3.17 -16.92 -5.27
CA LYS A 17 4.12 -18.03 -5.31
C LYS A 17 5.26 -17.74 -4.35
N ASP A 18 5.85 -18.78 -3.81
CA ASP A 18 7.06 -18.68 -2.99
C ASP A 18 8.30 -18.50 -3.88
N ILE A 19 8.37 -17.32 -4.51
CA ILE A 19 9.47 -16.89 -5.38
C ILE A 19 9.92 -15.52 -4.86
N PRO A 20 11.17 -15.40 -4.39
CA PRO A 20 11.69 -14.13 -3.89
C PRO A 20 11.59 -13.00 -4.93
N VAL A 21 11.30 -11.80 -4.46
CA VAL A 21 11.45 -10.58 -5.27
C VAL A 21 12.94 -10.26 -5.34
N THR A 22 13.46 -10.05 -6.55
CA THR A 22 14.91 -9.78 -6.71
C THR A 22 15.26 -8.36 -6.26
N GLN A 23 16.55 -8.13 -6.02
CA GLN A 23 17.04 -6.80 -5.63
C GLN A 23 16.80 -5.76 -6.73
N GLU A 24 16.93 -6.16 -7.99
CA GLU A 24 16.67 -5.28 -9.14
C GLU A 24 15.18 -4.90 -9.22
N GLN A 25 14.29 -5.86 -8.96
CA GLN A 25 12.85 -5.60 -8.91
C GLN A 25 12.50 -4.67 -7.75
N LEU A 26 13.07 -4.91 -6.56
CA LEU A 26 12.89 -4.04 -5.39
C LEU A 26 13.35 -2.61 -5.69
N GLN A 27 14.52 -2.46 -6.29
CA GLN A 27 15.07 -1.14 -6.65
C GLN A 27 14.19 -0.42 -7.66
N ALA A 28 13.77 -1.09 -8.73
CA ALA A 28 12.88 -0.50 -9.76
C ALA A 28 11.53 -0.04 -9.16
N ILE A 29 10.94 -0.84 -8.27
CA ILE A 29 9.69 -0.51 -7.60
C ILE A 29 9.86 0.71 -6.68
N THR A 30 10.95 0.77 -5.93
CA THR A 30 11.24 1.87 -5.01
C THR A 30 11.51 3.16 -5.78
N GLU A 31 12.30 3.08 -6.86
CA GLU A 31 12.59 4.21 -7.74
C GLU A 31 11.30 4.76 -8.38
N ALA A 32 10.42 3.90 -8.90
CA ALA A 32 9.14 4.34 -9.41
C ALA A 32 8.30 5.10 -8.37
N GLY A 33 8.34 4.64 -7.11
CA GLY A 33 7.72 5.34 -5.99
C GLY A 33 8.30 6.74 -5.77
N GLN A 34 9.62 6.89 -5.83
CA GLN A 34 10.31 8.18 -5.65
C GLN A 34 9.93 9.23 -6.70
N TRP A 35 9.51 8.82 -7.90
CA TRP A 35 9.04 9.73 -8.95
C TRP A 35 7.61 10.26 -8.72
N ALA A 36 6.99 9.93 -7.60
CA ALA A 36 5.69 10.51 -7.26
C ALA A 36 5.81 12.02 -6.98
N PRO A 37 4.83 12.83 -7.43
CA PRO A 37 4.83 14.24 -7.12
C PRO A 37 4.62 14.48 -5.62
N SER A 38 5.26 15.53 -5.10
CA SER A 38 5.07 15.97 -3.72
C SER A 38 5.10 17.50 -3.61
N PRO A 39 4.35 18.09 -2.67
CA PRO A 39 4.39 19.53 -2.44
C PRO A 39 5.83 20.00 -2.18
N LEU A 40 6.25 21.05 -2.88
CA LEU A 40 7.60 21.62 -2.77
C LEU A 40 8.74 20.59 -2.94
N ASN A 41 8.47 19.47 -3.61
CA ASN A 41 9.40 18.34 -3.75
C ASN A 41 9.92 17.80 -2.42
N GLN A 42 9.09 17.81 -1.38
CA GLN A 42 9.49 17.39 -0.02
C GLN A 42 9.68 15.89 0.13
N GLN A 43 9.14 15.07 -0.79
CA GLN A 43 9.30 13.61 -0.81
C GLN A 43 9.15 12.97 0.59
N PRO A 44 7.97 13.10 1.22
CA PRO A 44 7.76 12.78 2.64
C PRO A 44 7.81 11.29 2.97
N PHE A 45 7.87 10.43 1.98
CA PHE A 45 7.74 8.98 2.09
C PHE A 45 9.08 8.26 2.31
N GLN A 46 9.04 7.19 3.11
CA GLN A 46 10.15 6.26 3.34
C GLN A 46 9.65 4.82 3.24
N PHE A 47 10.56 3.88 3.02
CA PHE A 47 10.22 2.49 2.73
C PHE A 47 10.87 1.54 3.73
N ILE A 48 10.10 0.54 4.20
CA ILE A 48 10.60 -0.58 4.99
C ILE A 48 10.32 -1.85 4.19
N ALA A 49 11.36 -2.47 3.66
CA ALA A 49 11.27 -3.73 2.92
C ALA A 49 11.40 -4.92 3.88
N ILE A 50 10.40 -5.78 3.92
CA ILE A 50 10.32 -6.91 4.85
C ILE A 50 10.26 -8.20 4.04
N THR A 51 11.31 -9.01 4.17
CA THR A 51 11.42 -10.37 3.61
C THR A 51 11.56 -11.43 4.70
N ASP A 52 11.98 -11.03 5.90
CA ASP A 52 12.17 -11.90 7.05
C ASP A 52 10.84 -12.54 7.49
N PRO A 53 10.76 -13.89 7.59
CA PRO A 53 9.52 -14.59 7.93
C PRO A 53 8.98 -14.24 9.33
N ASP A 54 9.86 -14.02 10.31
CA ASP A 54 9.45 -13.72 11.68
C ASP A 54 8.86 -12.31 11.77
N VAL A 55 9.43 -11.36 11.04
CA VAL A 55 8.90 -9.99 10.94
C VAL A 55 7.57 -10.00 10.19
N LYS A 56 7.46 -10.73 9.08
CA LYS A 56 6.18 -10.91 8.35
C LYS A 56 5.09 -11.50 9.24
N ALA A 57 5.42 -12.49 10.07
CA ALA A 57 4.47 -13.08 11.02
C ALA A 57 3.99 -12.07 12.07
N LYS A 58 4.85 -11.17 12.55
CA LYS A 58 4.46 -10.08 13.47
C LYS A 58 3.54 -9.08 12.78
N VAL A 59 3.82 -8.69 11.53
CA VAL A 59 2.94 -7.82 10.72
C VAL A 59 1.58 -8.49 10.48
N GLN A 60 1.56 -9.78 10.16
CA GLN A 60 0.33 -10.55 10.01
C GLN A 60 -0.49 -10.57 11.30
N LYS A 61 0.15 -10.78 12.46
CA LYS A 61 -0.49 -10.75 13.76
C LYS A 61 -1.17 -9.40 14.02
N SER A 62 -0.51 -8.28 13.73
CA SER A 62 -1.11 -6.94 13.84
C SER A 62 -2.39 -6.80 12.98
N GLY A 63 -2.40 -7.38 11.77
CA GLY A 63 -3.60 -7.43 10.93
C GLY A 63 -4.72 -8.31 11.53
N ILE A 64 -4.37 -9.45 12.13
CA ILE A 64 -5.33 -10.35 12.80
C ILE A 64 -5.95 -9.65 14.02
N GLU A 65 -5.16 -8.93 14.81
CA GLU A 65 -5.63 -8.16 15.95
C GLU A 65 -6.59 -7.04 15.52
N ALA A 66 -6.25 -6.30 14.46
CA ALA A 66 -7.13 -5.28 13.89
C ALA A 66 -8.46 -5.87 13.40
N LYS A 67 -8.41 -7.01 12.72
CA LYS A 67 -9.59 -7.76 12.27
C LYS A 67 -10.48 -8.17 13.44
N GLN A 68 -9.90 -8.70 14.52
CA GLN A 68 -10.64 -9.09 15.71
C GLN A 68 -11.28 -7.87 16.38
N PHE A 69 -10.53 -6.79 16.54
CA PHE A 69 -11.03 -5.53 17.09
C PHE A 69 -12.25 -5.01 16.32
N VAL A 70 -12.18 -4.98 14.99
CA VAL A 70 -13.31 -4.55 14.12
C VAL A 70 -14.52 -5.48 14.29
N ALA A 71 -14.29 -6.80 14.37
CA ALA A 71 -15.37 -7.77 14.56
C ALA A 71 -16.09 -7.61 15.90
N ASP A 72 -15.34 -7.32 16.96
CA ASP A 72 -15.86 -7.18 18.34
C ASP A 72 -16.56 -5.83 18.57
N ASN A 73 -16.25 -4.82 17.74
CA ASN A 73 -16.83 -3.47 17.83
C ASN A 73 -17.92 -3.19 16.76
N GLY A 74 -18.64 -4.22 16.32
CA GLY A 74 -19.79 -4.07 15.43
C GLY A 74 -19.42 -3.79 13.96
N GLY A 75 -18.21 -4.10 13.56
CA GLY A 75 -17.75 -3.95 12.19
C GLY A 75 -18.48 -4.86 11.20
N PRO A 76 -18.29 -4.64 9.90
CA PRO A 76 -19.01 -5.37 8.86
C PRO A 76 -18.69 -6.87 8.91
N GLY A 77 -19.70 -7.73 8.71
CA GLY A 77 -19.56 -9.18 8.83
C GLY A 77 -18.49 -9.84 7.94
N TRP A 78 -18.11 -9.19 6.83
CA TRP A 78 -17.01 -9.66 5.98
C TRP A 78 -15.64 -9.57 6.67
N ALA A 79 -15.44 -8.58 7.57
CA ALA A 79 -14.17 -8.38 8.27
C ALA A 79 -13.79 -9.64 9.07
N LYS A 80 -14.77 -10.26 9.74
CA LYS A 80 -14.58 -11.50 10.52
C LYS A 80 -14.08 -12.68 9.67
N LYS A 81 -14.46 -12.71 8.38
CA LYS A 81 -14.11 -13.78 7.43
C LYS A 81 -12.88 -13.47 6.57
N TYR A 82 -12.34 -12.23 6.66
CA TYR A 82 -11.22 -11.81 5.83
C TYR A 82 -9.95 -12.58 6.18
N SER A 83 -9.37 -13.28 5.19
CA SER A 83 -8.11 -13.99 5.39
C SER A 83 -6.94 -13.02 5.50
N MET A 84 -6.03 -13.27 6.43
CA MET A 84 -4.76 -12.55 6.58
C MET A 84 -3.55 -13.40 6.16
N ASN A 85 -3.78 -14.59 5.59
CA ASN A 85 -2.69 -15.52 5.24
C ASN A 85 -1.71 -14.92 4.23
N PHE A 86 -2.23 -14.19 3.24
CA PHE A 86 -1.41 -13.55 2.21
C PHE A 86 -0.35 -12.61 2.76
N VAL A 87 -0.51 -12.08 3.99
CA VAL A 87 0.49 -11.21 4.65
C VAL A 87 1.74 -12.00 5.01
N GLY A 88 1.57 -13.20 5.58
CA GLY A 88 2.70 -14.09 5.90
C GLY A 88 3.28 -14.79 4.67
N GLU A 89 2.43 -15.05 3.67
CA GLU A 89 2.80 -15.84 2.47
C GLU A 89 3.47 -15.01 1.35
N CYS A 90 3.25 -13.68 1.31
CA CYS A 90 3.86 -12.87 0.25
C CYS A 90 5.40 -12.81 0.40
N PRO A 91 6.16 -12.85 -0.70
CA PRO A 91 7.63 -12.80 -0.65
C PRO A 91 8.18 -11.50 -0.09
N LEU A 92 7.51 -10.38 -0.37
CA LEU A 92 7.94 -9.04 0.05
C LEU A 92 6.74 -8.23 0.58
N ILE A 93 6.91 -7.62 1.76
CA ILE A 93 6.03 -6.55 2.25
C ILE A 93 6.83 -5.23 2.19
N MET A 94 6.29 -4.22 1.51
CA MET A 94 6.80 -2.85 1.55
C MET A 94 5.89 -2.02 2.44
N VAL A 95 6.33 -1.69 3.66
CA VAL A 95 5.61 -0.71 4.48
C VAL A 95 6.07 0.69 4.07
N VAL A 96 5.11 1.54 3.72
CA VAL A 96 5.39 2.91 3.31
C VAL A 96 4.94 3.83 4.43
N VAL A 97 5.91 4.56 4.98
CA VAL A 97 5.71 5.55 6.03
C VAL A 97 5.96 6.95 5.48
N TYR A 98 5.44 7.96 6.15
CA TYR A 98 5.62 9.35 5.74
C TYR A 98 5.71 10.28 6.94
N ASP A 99 6.35 11.43 6.75
CA ASP A 99 6.38 12.51 7.72
C ASP A 99 5.18 13.45 7.42
N PRO A 100 4.17 13.52 8.30
CA PRO A 100 2.99 14.36 8.09
C PRO A 100 3.30 15.85 8.07
N GLU A 101 4.40 16.30 8.67
CA GLU A 101 4.82 17.70 8.66
C GLU A 101 5.30 18.16 7.26
N ASN A 102 5.70 17.23 6.40
CA ASN A 102 6.13 17.49 5.03
C ASN A 102 4.95 17.53 4.03
N GLY A 103 3.84 18.16 4.43
CA GLY A 103 2.60 18.25 3.65
C GLY A 103 2.46 19.50 2.78
N GLY A 104 3.48 20.36 2.69
CA GLY A 104 3.46 21.59 1.93
C GLY A 104 2.62 22.68 2.61
N LEU A 105 1.91 23.51 1.82
CA LEU A 105 1.15 24.66 2.31
C LEU A 105 -0.29 24.34 2.75
N GLY A 106 -0.73 23.10 2.62
CA GLY A 106 -2.10 22.70 2.97
C GLY A 106 -2.44 22.93 4.44
N ASN A 107 -1.46 22.83 5.33
CA ASN A 107 -1.63 23.03 6.77
C ASN A 107 -2.16 24.44 7.13
N TYR A 108 -1.85 25.45 6.30
CA TYR A 108 -2.38 26.82 6.51
C TYR A 108 -3.88 26.95 6.23
N PHE A 109 -4.50 25.94 5.62
CA PHE A 109 -5.90 25.93 5.21
C PHE A 109 -6.67 24.74 5.82
N ASP A 110 -6.22 24.20 6.95
CA ASP A 110 -6.79 23.01 7.60
C ASP A 110 -6.88 21.78 6.67
N GLN A 111 -5.93 21.64 5.74
CA GLN A 111 -5.82 20.53 4.80
C GLN A 111 -4.46 19.81 4.92
N PRO A 112 -4.17 19.14 6.05
CA PRO A 112 -2.87 18.51 6.32
C PRO A 112 -2.69 17.19 5.57
N HIS A 113 -3.15 17.11 4.30
CA HIS A 113 -3.20 15.85 3.57
C HIS A 113 -2.09 15.70 2.52
N GLY A 114 -1.31 16.75 2.26
CA GLY A 114 -0.33 16.77 1.17
C GLY A 114 0.71 15.65 1.25
N ALA A 115 1.20 15.34 2.47
CA ALA A 115 2.15 14.25 2.69
C ALA A 115 1.51 12.88 2.39
N LEU A 116 0.31 12.61 2.90
CA LEU A 116 -0.42 11.37 2.64
C LEU A 116 -0.82 11.22 1.16
N GLN A 117 -1.23 12.31 0.50
CA GLN A 117 -1.58 12.30 -0.92
C GLN A 117 -0.36 11.96 -1.77
N SER A 118 0.80 12.56 -1.49
CA SER A 118 2.07 12.25 -2.16
C SER A 118 2.47 10.79 -1.95
N THR A 119 2.35 10.31 -0.72
CA THR A 119 2.67 8.92 -0.37
C THR A 119 1.70 7.94 -1.04
N SER A 120 0.44 8.33 -1.21
CA SER A 120 -0.55 7.54 -1.96
C SER A 120 -0.19 7.45 -3.45
N ALA A 121 0.29 8.55 -4.06
CA ALA A 121 0.80 8.56 -5.42
C ALA A 121 2.06 7.69 -5.54
N CYS A 122 2.97 7.76 -4.56
CA CYS A 122 4.15 6.91 -4.47
C CYS A 122 3.76 5.42 -4.47
N ILE A 123 2.84 4.99 -3.60
CA ILE A 123 2.35 3.61 -3.54
C ILE A 123 1.73 3.19 -4.89
N GLN A 124 0.96 4.06 -5.53
CA GLN A 124 0.37 3.74 -6.83
C GLN A 124 1.44 3.53 -7.92
N ASN A 125 2.49 4.35 -7.96
CA ASN A 125 3.61 4.18 -8.88
C ASN A 125 4.34 2.84 -8.63
N MET A 126 4.61 2.51 -7.36
CA MET A 126 5.19 1.22 -6.97
C MET A 126 4.36 0.04 -7.48
N MET A 127 3.03 0.10 -7.33
CA MET A 127 2.13 -0.97 -7.76
C MET A 127 2.06 -1.09 -9.28
N LEU A 128 2.16 0.01 -10.02
CA LEU A 128 2.22 0.00 -11.47
C LEU A 128 3.54 -0.60 -11.96
N MET A 129 4.67 -0.23 -11.36
CA MET A 129 5.97 -0.82 -11.69
C MET A 129 5.99 -2.32 -11.37
N ALA A 130 5.46 -2.74 -10.22
CA ALA A 130 5.33 -4.16 -9.90
C ALA A 130 4.54 -4.91 -10.99
N ALA A 131 3.43 -4.33 -11.48
CA ALA A 131 2.63 -4.93 -12.55
C ALA A 131 3.38 -4.97 -13.90
N ASP A 132 4.19 -3.97 -14.22
CA ASP A 132 5.02 -3.96 -15.43
C ASP A 132 6.11 -5.03 -15.38
N LEU A 133 6.67 -5.28 -14.21
CA LEU A 133 7.63 -6.36 -13.93
C LEU A 133 6.98 -7.75 -13.86
N GLY A 134 5.67 -7.87 -14.10
CA GLY A 134 4.94 -9.15 -14.02
C GLY A 134 4.62 -9.61 -12.60
N LEU A 135 4.83 -8.75 -11.60
CA LEU A 135 4.50 -9.02 -10.20
C LEU A 135 3.06 -8.61 -9.88
N GLY A 136 2.47 -9.31 -8.92
CA GLY A 136 1.22 -8.92 -8.27
C GLY A 136 1.49 -8.02 -7.07
N SER A 137 0.54 -7.13 -6.78
CA SER A 137 0.61 -6.27 -5.61
C SER A 137 -0.74 -6.08 -4.94
N LEU A 138 -0.72 -5.77 -3.64
CA LEU A 138 -1.91 -5.39 -2.87
C LEU A 138 -1.54 -4.25 -1.93
N TRP A 139 -2.21 -3.10 -2.05
CA TRP A 139 -2.15 -2.06 -1.04
C TRP A 139 -3.09 -2.42 0.11
N PHE A 140 -2.52 -2.68 1.28
CA PHE A 140 -3.19 -3.16 2.47
C PHE A 140 -3.15 -2.11 3.57
N THR A 141 -4.32 -1.81 4.14
CA THR A 141 -4.49 -0.81 5.21
C THR A 141 -5.29 -1.36 6.40
N PHE A 142 -5.62 -2.65 6.38
CA PHE A 142 -6.40 -3.28 7.45
C PHE A 142 -5.48 -3.85 8.53
N PHE A 143 -4.81 -2.98 9.24
CA PHE A 143 -3.95 -3.24 10.41
C PHE A 143 -4.17 -2.17 11.47
N ASN A 144 -3.71 -2.41 12.69
CA ASN A 144 -3.64 -1.39 13.73
C ASN A 144 -2.32 -0.59 13.54
N PRO A 145 -2.37 0.72 13.19
CA PRO A 145 -1.17 1.51 12.95
C PRO A 145 -0.21 1.56 14.14
N ALA A 146 -0.72 1.68 15.36
CA ALA A 146 0.11 1.73 16.56
C ALA A 146 0.85 0.42 16.80
N SER A 147 0.15 -0.72 16.66
CA SER A 147 0.76 -2.06 16.74
C SER A 147 1.83 -2.25 15.65
N LEU A 148 1.56 -1.80 14.43
CA LEU A 148 2.52 -1.92 13.33
C LEU A 148 3.76 -1.03 13.54
N LYS A 149 3.59 0.20 14.03
CA LYS A 149 4.70 1.08 14.42
C LYS A 149 5.60 0.39 15.46
N GLN A 150 5.00 -0.20 16.48
CA GLN A 150 5.74 -0.90 17.54
C GLN A 150 6.49 -2.14 17.00
N VAL A 151 5.85 -2.92 16.12
CA VAL A 151 6.46 -4.13 15.54
C VAL A 151 7.69 -3.81 14.68
N LEU A 152 7.70 -2.65 14.03
CA LEU A 152 8.72 -2.25 13.06
C LEU A 152 9.64 -1.13 13.56
N ASP A 153 9.57 -0.77 14.85
CA ASP A 153 10.33 0.31 15.46
C ASP A 153 10.22 1.65 14.68
N ILE A 154 9.02 1.93 14.15
CA ILE A 154 8.76 3.16 13.40
C ILE A 154 8.68 4.34 14.38
N PRO A 155 9.48 5.41 14.17
CA PRO A 155 9.43 6.60 15.01
C PRO A 155 8.02 7.20 15.11
N GLU A 156 7.65 7.69 16.30
CA GLU A 156 6.29 8.20 16.58
C GLU A 156 5.88 9.33 15.64
N LYS A 157 6.83 10.17 15.22
CA LYS A 157 6.59 11.27 14.28
C LYS A 157 6.20 10.84 12.85
N LEU A 158 6.44 9.59 12.48
CA LEU A 158 6.10 9.07 11.15
C LEU A 158 4.75 8.35 11.20
N ASP A 159 3.95 8.52 10.17
CA ASP A 159 2.72 7.78 9.98
C ASP A 159 2.84 6.69 8.91
N VAL A 160 1.98 5.68 9.02
CA VAL A 160 1.95 4.55 8.08
C VAL A 160 0.85 4.77 7.05
N ALA A 161 1.23 4.94 5.78
CA ALA A 161 0.27 5.06 4.67
C ALA A 161 -0.30 3.71 4.23
N GLY A 162 0.44 2.63 4.46
CA GLY A 162 0.00 1.29 4.15
C GLY A 162 1.16 0.30 4.01
N ALA A 163 0.79 -0.97 3.89
CA ALA A 163 1.70 -2.05 3.55
C ALA A 163 1.36 -2.57 2.14
N VAL A 164 2.35 -2.69 1.27
CA VAL A 164 2.18 -3.21 -0.08
C VAL A 164 2.78 -4.62 -0.13
N MET A 165 1.92 -5.63 -0.26
CA MET A 165 2.33 -7.01 -0.51
C MET A 165 2.74 -7.14 -1.97
N ILE A 166 3.90 -7.72 -2.25
CA ILE A 166 4.47 -7.82 -3.59
C ILE A 166 5.04 -9.24 -3.80
N GLY A 167 4.79 -9.81 -4.95
CA GLY A 167 5.34 -11.12 -5.33
C GLY A 167 4.78 -11.64 -6.63
N THR A 168 5.29 -12.78 -7.11
CA THR A 168 4.75 -13.46 -8.29
C THR A 168 3.33 -13.96 -8.01
N PRO A 169 2.30 -13.58 -8.81
CA PRO A 169 0.95 -14.05 -8.59
C PRO A 169 0.83 -15.57 -8.71
N ALA A 170 0.13 -16.21 -7.78
CA ALA A 170 -0.19 -17.65 -7.87
C ALA A 170 -1.44 -17.91 -8.74
N MET A 171 -2.27 -16.88 -8.95
CA MET A 171 -3.47 -16.94 -9.78
C MET A 171 -3.76 -15.58 -10.42
N GLU A 172 -4.46 -15.60 -11.55
CA GLU A 172 -4.92 -14.37 -12.19
C GLU A 172 -6.13 -13.79 -11.43
N ALA A 173 -6.02 -12.53 -11.05
CA ALA A 173 -7.10 -11.82 -10.37
C ALA A 173 -8.07 -11.19 -11.39
N LYS A 174 -9.36 -11.51 -11.26
CA LYS A 174 -10.40 -10.93 -12.13
C LYS A 174 -10.62 -9.44 -11.86
N ALA A 175 -10.84 -8.69 -12.93
CA ALA A 175 -11.19 -7.27 -12.83
C ALA A 175 -12.66 -7.09 -12.47
N PRO A 176 -13.01 -6.44 -11.36
CA PRO A 176 -14.40 -6.01 -11.17
C PRO A 176 -14.76 -4.89 -12.15
N PRO A 177 -16.04 -4.76 -12.54
CA PRO A 177 -16.49 -3.69 -13.41
C PRO A 177 -16.21 -2.31 -12.76
N ARG A 178 -15.94 -1.32 -13.61
CA ARG A 178 -15.80 0.08 -13.17
C ARG A 178 -17.09 0.84 -13.50
N LYS A 179 -17.49 1.71 -12.60
CA LYS A 179 -18.58 2.66 -12.87
C LYS A 179 -18.08 3.70 -13.88
N ALA A 180 -18.99 4.24 -14.69
CA ALA A 180 -18.68 5.37 -15.55
C ALA A 180 -18.23 6.58 -14.69
N PRO A 181 -17.24 7.33 -15.14
CA PRO A 181 -16.82 8.54 -14.44
C PRO A 181 -17.94 9.58 -14.47
N LYS A 182 -18.12 10.28 -13.35
CA LYS A 182 -18.97 11.47 -13.32
C LYS A 182 -18.08 12.68 -13.53
N ILE A 183 -18.38 13.47 -14.52
CA ILE A 183 -17.62 14.67 -14.89
C ILE A 183 -18.57 15.86 -14.80
N HIS A 184 -18.22 16.83 -13.96
CA HIS A 184 -18.92 18.11 -13.85
C HIS A 184 -18.07 19.17 -14.54
N GLN A 185 -18.67 19.94 -15.47
CA GLN A 185 -17.95 20.97 -16.21
C GLN A 185 -18.11 22.32 -15.50
N ASN A 186 -16.97 22.98 -15.24
CA ASN A 186 -16.83 24.30 -14.65
C ASN A 186 -17.22 24.37 -13.15
N GLN A 187 -18.29 23.72 -12.72
CA GLN A 187 -18.74 23.69 -11.33
C GLN A 187 -19.43 22.36 -11.00
N TYR A 188 -19.51 22.01 -9.73
CA TYR A 188 -20.22 20.80 -9.30
C TYR A 188 -21.73 20.94 -9.59
N GLN A 189 -22.31 19.92 -10.22
CA GLN A 189 -23.73 19.79 -10.57
C GLN A 189 -24.31 18.49 -10.02
#